data_d668f924f31062b83103fed0f319ba54
#
_entry.id   d668f924f31062b83103fed0f319ba54
#
_cell.length_a   1.000
_cell.length_b   1.000
_cell.length_c   1.000
_cell.angle_alpha   90.00
_cell.angle_beta   90.00
_cell.angle_gamma   90.00
#
_symmetry.space_group_name_H-M   'P 1'
#
loop_
_entity.id
_entity.type
_entity.pdbx_description
1 polymer ?
#
loop_
_entity_poly.entity_id
_entity_poly.type
_entity_poly.pdbx_seq_one_letter_code
_entity_poly.pdbx_strand_id
1 'polypeptide(L)'
;SMVDRTGAFCDSDKFSFALSVDTMPDQHRSMMMAQFDEQQEQVITEMAGSLPNPDKQRENIANKYVQSLYRFFNLFRSRNDFYNPFSTRLNLIDVPFVSDALSDTKSLRLIAEFYFSMQCYTDALSTFGKVLKQDSPTASDYQKTGYCHEQLKQYVLATADYEKVELLKPNDVWTLKHLALCYRAVNDTEKAIANYKRAETLQPDNVALANNIANCLLEGGRIEEALKYFFKVDYLASKGERTMRPIAWCSFLIGNYSQSVDYY
;
A
#
# COMPACT_ATOMS: atom_id res chain seq x y z
N SER A 1 -29.31 -30.90 12.12
CA SER A 1 -28.45 -32.09 12.03
C SER A 1 -27.75 -32.33 13.36
N MET A 2 -27.37 -33.58 13.66
CA MET A 2 -26.64 -33.97 14.88
C MET A 2 -25.36 -33.13 15.08
N VAL A 3 -24.64 -32.87 14.00
CA VAL A 3 -23.36 -32.15 14.00
C VAL A 3 -23.50 -30.66 14.37
N ASP A 4 -24.67 -30.06 14.15
CA ASP A 4 -24.93 -28.66 14.52
C ASP A 4 -25.00 -28.42 16.04
N ARG A 5 -25.30 -29.45 16.79
CA ARG A 5 -25.46 -29.36 18.26
C ARG A 5 -24.16 -29.49 19.03
N THR A 6 -23.09 -30.00 18.41
CA THR A 6 -21.77 -30.10 19.05
C THR A 6 -21.08 -28.73 19.07
N GLY A 7 -21.15 -28.08 20.23
CA GLY A 7 -20.51 -26.77 20.44
C GLY A 7 -18.99 -26.73 20.29
N ALA A 8 -18.33 -27.91 20.20
CA ALA A 8 -16.87 -28.05 20.22
C ALA A 8 -16.19 -27.94 18.84
N PHE A 9 -16.92 -28.16 17.74
CA PHE A 9 -16.36 -28.17 16.40
C PHE A 9 -16.65 -26.87 15.65
N CYS A 10 -15.65 -26.33 14.92
CA CYS A 10 -15.89 -25.26 13.97
C CYS A 10 -16.65 -25.78 12.74
N ASP A 11 -17.26 -24.90 11.97
CA ASP A 11 -18.14 -25.30 10.86
C ASP A 11 -17.40 -26.06 9.75
N SER A 12 -16.12 -25.76 9.53
CA SER A 12 -15.26 -26.52 8.62
C SER A 12 -14.98 -27.95 9.11
N ASP A 13 -14.87 -28.15 10.43
CA ASP A 13 -14.74 -29.49 11.03
C ASP A 13 -16.00 -30.30 10.88
N LYS A 14 -17.16 -29.68 11.12
CA LYS A 14 -18.47 -30.29 10.95
C LYS A 14 -18.67 -30.72 9.49
N PHE A 15 -18.28 -29.86 8.53
CA PHE A 15 -18.36 -30.17 7.11
C PHE A 15 -17.44 -31.33 6.73
N SER A 16 -16.17 -31.29 7.15
CA SER A 16 -15.20 -32.37 6.88
C SER A 16 -15.64 -33.70 7.52
N PHE A 17 -16.20 -33.65 8.73
CA PHE A 17 -16.73 -34.82 9.39
C PHE A 17 -17.95 -35.39 8.64
N ALA A 18 -18.91 -34.55 8.26
CA ALA A 18 -20.07 -34.96 7.48
C ALA A 18 -19.67 -35.61 6.14
N LEU A 19 -18.70 -35.04 5.45
CA LEU A 19 -18.17 -35.57 4.21
C LEU A 19 -17.47 -36.92 4.41
N SER A 20 -16.71 -37.07 5.50
CA SER A 20 -16.03 -38.33 5.85
C SER A 20 -17.06 -39.43 6.18
N VAL A 21 -18.12 -39.09 6.88
CA VAL A 21 -19.20 -40.03 7.19
C VAL A 21 -19.98 -40.45 5.94
N ASP A 22 -20.16 -39.51 4.99
CA ASP A 22 -20.89 -39.81 3.74
C ASP A 22 -20.08 -40.73 2.81
N THR A 23 -18.76 -40.69 2.86
CA THR A 23 -17.86 -41.53 2.08
C THR A 23 -17.57 -42.90 2.71
N MET A 24 -18.03 -43.15 3.97
CA MET A 24 -17.80 -44.40 4.67
C MET A 24 -18.76 -45.52 4.19
N PRO A 25 -18.30 -46.81 4.21
CA PRO A 25 -19.19 -47.95 4.00
C PRO A 25 -20.33 -48.00 5.01
N ASP A 26 -21.52 -48.43 4.58
CA ASP A 26 -22.76 -48.39 5.38
C ASP A 26 -22.64 -49.11 6.74
N GLN A 27 -21.87 -50.19 6.83
CA GLN A 27 -21.63 -50.91 8.09
C GLN A 27 -20.87 -50.08 9.11
N HIS A 28 -19.82 -49.36 8.68
CA HIS A 28 -19.03 -48.49 9.53
C HIS A 28 -19.83 -47.25 9.97
N ARG A 29 -20.64 -46.72 9.05
CA ARG A 29 -21.54 -45.60 9.31
C ARG A 29 -22.55 -45.92 10.40
N SER A 30 -23.17 -47.08 10.32
CA SER A 30 -24.17 -47.53 11.32
C SER A 30 -23.56 -47.74 12.70
N MET A 31 -22.36 -48.35 12.78
CA MET A 31 -21.64 -48.50 14.06
C MET A 31 -21.25 -47.17 14.68
N MET A 32 -20.73 -46.26 13.87
CA MET A 32 -20.29 -44.95 14.32
C MET A 32 -21.47 -44.09 14.80
N MET A 33 -22.61 -44.15 14.11
CA MET A 33 -23.84 -43.48 14.52
C MET A 33 -24.37 -44.01 15.84
N ALA A 34 -24.36 -45.32 16.07
CA ALA A 34 -24.78 -45.94 17.32
C ALA A 34 -23.91 -45.52 18.52
N GLN A 35 -22.58 -45.46 18.34
CA GLN A 35 -21.67 -44.95 19.38
C GLN A 35 -21.84 -43.45 19.66
N PHE A 36 -22.20 -42.66 18.65
CA PHE A 36 -22.50 -41.25 18.86
C PHE A 36 -23.79 -41.00 19.63
N ASP A 37 -24.84 -41.81 19.40
CA ASP A 37 -26.09 -41.67 20.09
C ASP A 37 -25.96 -42.00 21.61
N GLU A 38 -25.16 -43.00 21.97
CA GLU A 38 -24.88 -43.39 23.35
C GLU A 38 -24.09 -42.32 24.12
N GLN A 39 -23.09 -41.67 23.46
CA GLN A 39 -22.33 -40.59 24.08
C GLN A 39 -23.12 -39.27 24.16
N GLN A 40 -24.06 -39.03 23.25
CA GLN A 40 -24.89 -37.83 23.27
C GLN A 40 -25.87 -37.77 24.44
N GLU A 41 -26.45 -38.86 24.86
CA GLU A 41 -27.33 -38.87 26.03
C GLU A 41 -26.61 -38.47 27.32
N GLN A 42 -25.33 -38.85 27.47
CA GLN A 42 -24.49 -38.44 28.60
C GLN A 42 -24.13 -36.95 28.58
N VAL A 43 -23.74 -36.43 27.43
CA VAL A 43 -23.33 -35.01 27.25
C VAL A 43 -24.55 -34.06 27.36
N ILE A 44 -25.71 -34.46 26.86
CA ILE A 44 -26.96 -33.68 26.98
C ILE A 44 -27.41 -33.60 28.44
N THR A 45 -27.24 -34.68 29.20
CA THR A 45 -27.61 -34.73 30.62
C THR A 45 -26.69 -33.83 31.47
N GLU A 46 -25.41 -33.77 31.17
CA GLU A 46 -24.45 -32.87 31.82
C GLU A 46 -24.66 -31.38 31.43
N MET A 47 -25.03 -31.10 30.19
CA MET A 47 -25.28 -29.72 29.71
C MET A 47 -26.65 -29.17 30.18
N ALA A 48 -27.65 -30.00 30.40
CA ALA A 48 -28.95 -29.57 30.89
C ALA A 48 -28.93 -29.00 32.32
N GLY A 49 -27.88 -29.33 33.10
CA GLY A 49 -27.68 -28.82 34.46
C GLY A 49 -26.93 -27.49 34.57
N SER A 50 -26.34 -26.97 33.48
CA SER A 50 -25.59 -25.73 33.52
C SER A 50 -26.31 -24.61 32.77
N LEU A 51 -26.74 -23.58 33.51
CA LEU A 51 -27.22 -22.32 32.93
C LEU A 51 -26.19 -21.78 31.88
N PRO A 52 -26.65 -21.31 30.73
CA PRO A 52 -25.74 -20.80 29.69
C PRO A 52 -25.00 -19.55 30.20
N ASN A 53 -23.73 -19.73 30.55
CA ASN A 53 -22.86 -18.61 30.91
C ASN A 53 -22.54 -17.85 29.62
N PRO A 54 -22.94 -16.57 29.48
CA PRO A 54 -22.70 -15.76 28.27
C PRO A 54 -21.22 -15.60 27.95
N ASP A 55 -20.33 -15.62 28.94
CA ASP A 55 -18.89 -15.49 28.72
C ASP A 55 -18.29 -16.76 28.12
N LYS A 56 -18.75 -17.95 28.55
CA LYS A 56 -18.38 -19.23 27.90
C LYS A 56 -18.87 -19.31 26.44
N GLN A 57 -20.04 -18.76 26.14
CA GLN A 57 -20.55 -18.71 24.77
C GLN A 57 -19.66 -17.81 23.89
N ARG A 58 -19.24 -16.65 24.39
CA ARG A 58 -18.32 -15.76 23.66
C ARG A 58 -16.96 -16.40 23.42
N GLU A 59 -16.42 -17.06 24.42
CA GLU A 59 -15.15 -17.79 24.32
C GLU A 59 -15.25 -18.94 23.30
N ASN A 60 -16.33 -19.71 23.30
CA ASN A 60 -16.58 -20.76 22.32
C ASN A 60 -16.70 -20.24 20.89
N ILE A 61 -17.37 -19.10 20.69
CA ILE A 61 -17.48 -18.45 19.37
C ILE A 61 -16.11 -17.95 18.92
N ALA A 62 -15.33 -17.32 19.79
CA ALA A 62 -13.98 -16.84 19.48
C ALA A 62 -13.05 -18.01 19.12
N ASN A 63 -13.06 -19.09 19.88
CA ASN A 63 -12.27 -20.30 19.63
C ASN A 63 -12.63 -20.96 18.29
N LYS A 64 -13.92 -21.07 17.96
CA LYS A 64 -14.38 -21.56 16.66
C LYS A 64 -13.88 -20.71 15.50
N TYR A 65 -13.93 -19.39 15.65
CA TYR A 65 -13.43 -18.46 14.64
C TYR A 65 -11.92 -18.60 14.42
N VAL A 66 -11.15 -18.68 15.51
CA VAL A 66 -9.69 -18.89 15.44
C VAL A 66 -9.34 -20.23 14.81
N GLN A 67 -10.06 -21.31 15.15
CA GLN A 67 -9.86 -22.63 14.54
C GLN A 67 -10.18 -22.64 13.05
N SER A 68 -11.27 -21.97 12.65
CA SER A 68 -11.64 -21.83 11.24
C SER A 68 -10.59 -21.05 10.44
N LEU A 69 -10.05 -19.95 10.99
CA LEU A 69 -8.96 -19.19 10.42
C LEU A 69 -7.69 -20.04 10.29
N TYR A 70 -7.30 -20.75 11.35
CA TYR A 70 -6.10 -21.58 11.33
C TYR A 70 -6.17 -22.67 10.26
N ARG A 71 -7.31 -23.37 10.15
CA ARG A 71 -7.52 -24.40 9.11
C ARG A 71 -7.53 -23.81 7.71
N PHE A 72 -8.19 -22.69 7.55
CA PHE A 72 -8.20 -21.97 6.30
C PHE A 72 -6.76 -21.66 5.83
N PHE A 73 -5.92 -21.08 6.69
CA PHE A 73 -4.53 -20.81 6.37
C PHE A 73 -3.69 -22.08 6.14
N ASN A 74 -3.94 -23.17 6.87
CA ASN A 74 -3.26 -24.44 6.64
C ASN A 74 -3.64 -25.08 5.30
N LEU A 75 -4.92 -25.06 4.92
CA LEU A 75 -5.37 -25.53 3.61
C LEU A 75 -4.73 -24.73 2.47
N PHE A 76 -4.61 -23.42 2.65
CA PHE A 76 -3.94 -22.55 1.69
C PHE A 76 -2.44 -22.83 1.57
N ARG A 77 -1.76 -23.13 2.66
CA ARG A 77 -0.32 -23.38 2.68
C ARG A 77 0.05 -24.73 2.06
N SER A 78 -0.84 -25.71 2.12
CA SER A 78 -0.57 -27.08 1.72
C SER A 78 -0.93 -27.41 0.27
N ARG A 79 -1.61 -26.52 -0.47
CA ARG A 79 -2.09 -26.78 -1.84
C ARG A 79 -1.55 -25.76 -2.84
N ASN A 80 -0.53 -26.17 -3.58
CA ASN A 80 -0.01 -25.41 -4.73
C ASN A 80 -1.03 -25.28 -5.89
N ASP A 81 -2.10 -26.07 -5.86
CA ASP A 81 -3.07 -26.19 -6.98
C ASP A 81 -4.32 -25.32 -6.77
N PHE A 82 -4.47 -24.66 -5.63
CA PHE A 82 -5.58 -23.74 -5.40
C PHE A 82 -5.18 -22.32 -5.79
N TYR A 83 -5.97 -21.71 -6.67
CA TYR A 83 -5.97 -20.28 -6.91
C TYR A 83 -6.10 -19.56 -5.56
N ASN A 84 -5.06 -18.86 -5.16
CA ASN A 84 -5.06 -18.09 -3.93
C ASN A 84 -6.03 -16.91 -4.08
N PRO A 85 -7.23 -16.92 -3.45
CA PRO A 85 -8.17 -15.80 -3.56
C PRO A 85 -7.61 -14.50 -2.98
N PHE A 86 -6.52 -14.57 -2.20
CA PHE A 86 -5.78 -13.39 -1.75
C PHE A 86 -4.70 -12.94 -2.74
N SER A 87 -4.39 -13.71 -3.79
CA SER A 87 -3.54 -13.25 -4.89
C SER A 87 -4.30 -12.32 -5.84
N THR A 88 -5.60 -12.46 -5.95
CA THR A 88 -6.50 -11.41 -6.42
C THR A 88 -6.78 -10.52 -5.23
N ARG A 89 -6.17 -9.37 -5.21
CA ARG A 89 -6.53 -8.31 -4.28
C ARG A 89 -7.99 -7.95 -4.54
N LEU A 90 -8.89 -8.51 -3.72
CA LEU A 90 -10.28 -8.09 -3.69
C LEU A 90 -10.28 -6.67 -3.11
N ASN A 91 -10.41 -5.70 -4.00
CA ASN A 91 -10.70 -4.35 -3.58
C ASN A 91 -12.13 -4.38 -3.00
N LEU A 92 -12.26 -4.17 -1.70
CA LEU A 92 -13.55 -4.21 -1.00
C LEU A 92 -14.61 -3.31 -1.66
N ILE A 93 -14.16 -2.23 -2.31
CA ILE A 93 -15.03 -1.26 -2.98
C ILE A 93 -15.63 -1.81 -4.29
N ASP A 94 -15.07 -2.88 -4.85
CA ASP A 94 -15.57 -3.50 -6.08
C ASP A 94 -16.58 -4.62 -5.79
N VAL A 95 -16.79 -4.95 -4.51
CA VAL A 95 -17.86 -5.87 -4.07
C VAL A 95 -19.18 -5.09 -4.05
N PRO A 96 -20.19 -5.43 -4.86
CA PRO A 96 -21.40 -4.60 -5.07
C PRO A 96 -22.09 -4.18 -3.78
N PHE A 97 -22.30 -5.10 -2.84
CA PHE A 97 -22.92 -4.82 -1.56
C PHE A 97 -22.12 -3.84 -0.68
N VAL A 98 -20.80 -3.97 -0.67
CA VAL A 98 -19.90 -3.11 0.11
C VAL A 98 -19.77 -1.75 -0.56
N SER A 99 -19.73 -1.72 -1.89
CA SER A 99 -19.69 -0.50 -2.72
C SER A 99 -20.88 0.40 -2.43
N ASP A 100 -22.08 -0.16 -2.32
CA ASP A 100 -23.30 0.61 -2.04
C ASP A 100 -23.31 1.18 -0.62
N ALA A 101 -22.86 0.39 0.37
CA ALA A 101 -22.80 0.80 1.77
C ALA A 101 -21.69 1.84 2.05
N LEU A 102 -20.61 1.87 1.25
CA LEU A 102 -19.44 2.74 1.42
C LEU A 102 -19.29 3.77 0.30
N SER A 103 -20.41 4.15 -0.34
CA SER A 103 -20.42 5.08 -1.48
C SER A 103 -20.17 6.54 -1.09
N ASP A 104 -20.28 6.91 0.18
CA ASP A 104 -20.07 8.27 0.65
C ASP A 104 -18.58 8.70 0.55
N THR A 105 -18.35 9.97 0.20
CA THR A 105 -16.99 10.52 -0.01
C THR A 105 -16.06 10.33 1.19
N LYS A 106 -16.62 10.40 2.40
CA LYS A 106 -15.83 10.27 3.64
C LYS A 106 -15.30 8.85 3.81
N SER A 107 -16.15 7.84 3.64
CA SER A 107 -15.78 6.43 3.73
C SER A 107 -14.81 6.04 2.61
N LEU A 108 -15.06 6.47 1.37
CA LEU A 108 -14.15 6.24 0.25
C LEU A 108 -12.77 6.85 0.51
N ARG A 109 -12.71 8.07 1.05
CA ARG A 109 -11.44 8.73 1.38
C ARG A 109 -10.68 7.97 2.48
N LEU A 110 -11.35 7.51 3.53
CA LEU A 110 -10.72 6.70 4.58
C LEU A 110 -10.14 5.39 4.05
N ILE A 111 -10.88 4.72 3.17
CA ILE A 111 -10.41 3.47 2.55
C ILE A 111 -9.22 3.72 1.61
N ALA A 112 -9.28 4.80 0.81
CA ALA A 112 -8.17 5.20 -0.05
C ALA A 112 -6.89 5.51 0.75
N GLU A 113 -7.05 6.22 1.87
CA GLU A 113 -5.95 6.52 2.80
C GLU A 113 -5.38 5.26 3.47
N PHE A 114 -6.25 4.32 3.82
CA PHE A 114 -5.80 3.02 4.33
C PHE A 114 -4.95 2.28 3.29
N TYR A 115 -5.41 2.13 2.04
CA TYR A 115 -4.61 1.52 0.99
C TYR A 115 -3.31 2.28 0.72
N PHE A 116 -3.35 3.60 0.75
CA PHE A 116 -2.17 4.45 0.60
C PHE A 116 -1.15 4.18 1.72
N SER A 117 -1.58 4.12 2.98
CA SER A 117 -0.71 3.83 4.13
C SER A 117 -0.09 2.44 4.06
N MET A 118 -0.81 1.46 3.49
CA MET A 118 -0.35 0.10 3.26
C MET A 118 0.50 -0.04 1.98
N GLN A 119 0.80 1.07 1.29
CA GLN A 119 1.54 1.11 0.01
C GLN A 119 0.89 0.30 -1.12
N CYS A 120 -0.41 0.02 -1.00
CA CYS A 120 -1.21 -0.63 -2.03
C CYS A 120 -1.67 0.41 -3.07
N TYR A 121 -0.71 0.97 -3.83
CA TYR A 121 -0.94 2.14 -4.69
C TYR A 121 -1.98 1.92 -5.78
N THR A 122 -2.10 0.72 -6.33
CA THR A 122 -3.12 0.37 -7.33
C THR A 122 -4.54 0.44 -6.77
N ASP A 123 -4.75 -0.09 -5.56
CA ASP A 123 -6.05 -0.09 -4.90
C ASP A 123 -6.39 1.30 -4.38
N ALA A 124 -5.37 2.03 -3.89
CA ALA A 124 -5.49 3.43 -3.52
C ALA A 124 -5.95 4.28 -4.71
N LEU A 125 -5.34 4.12 -5.90
CA LEU A 125 -5.73 4.84 -7.12
C LEU A 125 -7.17 4.53 -7.56
N SER A 126 -7.56 3.25 -7.55
CA SER A 126 -8.94 2.86 -7.86
C SER A 126 -9.94 3.58 -6.95
N THR A 127 -9.61 3.65 -5.65
CA THR A 127 -10.46 4.28 -4.64
C THR A 127 -10.44 5.80 -4.73
N PHE A 128 -9.27 6.43 -4.83
CA PHE A 128 -9.17 7.87 -5.05
C PHE A 128 -9.84 8.29 -6.35
N GLY A 129 -9.79 7.45 -7.40
CA GLY A 129 -10.51 7.71 -8.66
C GLY A 129 -12.04 7.83 -8.47
N LYS A 130 -12.61 7.10 -7.49
CA LYS A 130 -14.02 7.26 -7.10
C LYS A 130 -14.23 8.57 -6.31
N VAL A 131 -13.31 8.93 -5.41
CA VAL A 131 -13.34 10.19 -4.65
C VAL A 131 -13.25 11.40 -5.59
N LEU A 132 -12.34 11.36 -6.57
CA LEU A 132 -12.14 12.46 -7.52
C LEU A 132 -13.31 12.69 -8.48
N LYS A 133 -14.22 11.72 -8.63
CA LYS A 133 -15.45 11.86 -9.42
C LYS A 133 -16.59 12.51 -8.65
N GLN A 134 -16.44 12.71 -7.35
CA GLN A 134 -17.44 13.36 -6.52
C GLN A 134 -17.23 14.88 -6.47
N ASP A 135 -18.20 15.61 -5.95
CA ASP A 135 -18.34 17.07 -6.15
C ASP A 135 -17.30 17.97 -5.47
N SER A 136 -16.35 17.42 -4.69
CA SER A 136 -15.36 18.26 -4.01
C SER A 136 -14.02 17.56 -3.75
N PRO A 137 -13.22 17.27 -4.79
CA PRO A 137 -11.88 16.78 -4.61
C PRO A 137 -10.98 17.85 -3.99
N THR A 138 -10.19 17.47 -3.02
CA THR A 138 -9.24 18.36 -2.32
C THR A 138 -7.84 18.30 -2.94
N ALA A 139 -7.01 19.31 -2.66
CA ALA A 139 -5.59 19.29 -3.04
C ALA A 139 -4.88 18.03 -2.48
N SER A 140 -5.25 17.58 -1.29
CA SER A 140 -4.70 16.37 -0.67
C SER A 140 -5.05 15.09 -1.43
N ASP A 141 -6.27 15.01 -1.99
CA ASP A 141 -6.69 13.85 -2.78
C ASP A 141 -5.84 13.74 -4.06
N TYR A 142 -5.66 14.85 -4.79
CA TYR A 142 -4.77 14.89 -5.96
C TYR A 142 -3.31 14.65 -5.61
N GLN A 143 -2.84 15.16 -4.47
CA GLN A 143 -1.46 14.96 -4.03
C GLN A 143 -1.16 13.47 -3.77
N LYS A 144 -2.07 12.75 -3.11
CA LYS A 144 -1.95 11.33 -2.85
C LYS A 144 -2.10 10.50 -4.13
N THR A 145 -3.01 10.90 -5.03
CA THR A 145 -3.17 10.26 -6.34
C THR A 145 -1.90 10.41 -7.17
N GLY A 146 -1.36 11.62 -7.26
CA GLY A 146 -0.08 11.90 -7.94
C GLY A 146 1.07 11.06 -7.37
N TYR A 147 1.14 10.94 -6.04
CA TYR A 147 2.16 10.11 -5.41
C TYR A 147 1.99 8.62 -5.73
N CYS A 148 0.76 8.11 -5.75
CA CYS A 148 0.51 6.73 -6.18
C CYS A 148 0.95 6.49 -7.63
N HIS A 149 0.63 7.41 -8.55
CA HIS A 149 1.10 7.33 -9.95
C HIS A 149 2.63 7.39 -10.05
N GLU A 150 3.28 8.24 -9.25
CA GLU A 150 4.74 8.34 -9.18
C GLU A 150 5.37 7.01 -8.73
N GLN A 151 4.84 6.39 -7.66
CA GLN A 151 5.34 5.10 -7.16
C GLN A 151 5.14 3.95 -8.17
N LEU A 152 4.10 4.04 -8.99
CA LEU A 152 3.85 3.12 -10.10
C LEU A 152 4.60 3.51 -11.38
N LYS A 153 5.49 4.51 -11.34
CA LYS A 153 6.28 5.04 -12.47
C LYS A 153 5.44 5.58 -13.62
N GLN A 154 4.20 5.96 -13.34
CA GLN A 154 3.27 6.58 -14.29
C GLN A 154 3.44 8.10 -14.26
N TYR A 155 4.64 8.57 -14.58
CA TYR A 155 5.05 9.96 -14.36
C TYR A 155 4.21 10.99 -15.10
N VAL A 156 3.68 10.68 -16.28
CA VAL A 156 2.80 11.58 -17.03
C VAL A 156 1.47 11.81 -16.28
N LEU A 157 0.90 10.76 -15.68
CA LEU A 157 -0.31 10.89 -14.87
C LEU A 157 -0.03 11.61 -13.55
N ALA A 158 1.12 11.32 -12.94
CA ALA A 158 1.55 12.00 -11.72
C ALA A 158 1.73 13.52 -11.95
N THR A 159 2.32 13.96 -13.09
CA THR A 159 2.44 15.39 -13.41
C THR A 159 1.08 16.04 -13.52
N ALA A 160 0.13 15.42 -14.21
CA ALA A 160 -1.22 15.97 -14.34
C ALA A 160 -1.94 16.15 -13.00
N ASP A 161 -1.75 15.21 -12.07
CA ASP A 161 -2.34 15.33 -10.73
C ASP A 161 -1.64 16.39 -9.88
N TYR A 162 -0.31 16.46 -9.90
CA TYR A 162 0.45 17.49 -9.18
C TYR A 162 0.22 18.90 -9.74
N GLU A 163 -0.02 19.06 -11.05
CA GLU A 163 -0.44 20.32 -11.64
C GLU A 163 -1.80 20.79 -11.07
N LYS A 164 -2.75 19.87 -10.87
CA LYS A 164 -4.02 20.20 -10.20
C LYS A 164 -3.80 20.60 -8.74
N VAL A 165 -2.87 19.96 -8.04
CA VAL A 165 -2.50 20.39 -6.68
C VAL A 165 -1.96 21.81 -6.70
N GLU A 166 -1.07 22.14 -7.65
CA GLU A 166 -0.50 23.47 -7.76
C GLU A 166 -1.56 24.55 -8.05
N LEU A 167 -2.63 24.20 -8.78
CA LEU A 167 -3.77 25.09 -8.99
C LEU A 167 -4.60 25.33 -7.71
N LEU A 168 -4.79 24.28 -6.90
CA LEU A 168 -5.60 24.35 -5.68
C LEU A 168 -4.82 24.89 -4.46
N LYS A 169 -3.53 24.59 -4.39
CA LYS A 169 -2.62 24.98 -3.31
C LYS A 169 -1.26 25.38 -3.89
N PRO A 170 -1.14 26.61 -4.39
CA PRO A 170 0.11 27.08 -5.01
C PRO A 170 1.29 27.09 -4.03
N ASN A 171 2.49 26.87 -4.59
CA ASN A 171 3.76 26.97 -3.85
C ASN A 171 3.91 25.98 -2.67
N ASP A 172 3.30 24.82 -2.77
CA ASP A 172 3.59 23.73 -1.83
C ASP A 172 4.92 23.07 -2.19
N VAL A 173 5.94 23.26 -1.32
CA VAL A 173 7.31 22.80 -1.60
C VAL A 173 7.38 21.30 -1.88
N TRP A 174 6.59 20.50 -1.15
CA TRP A 174 6.53 19.08 -1.36
C TRP A 174 6.02 18.75 -2.77
N THR A 175 4.92 19.36 -3.18
CA THR A 175 4.34 19.19 -4.52
C THR A 175 5.29 19.63 -5.62
N LEU A 176 5.92 20.81 -5.48
CA LEU A 176 6.89 21.31 -6.46
C LEU A 176 8.08 20.36 -6.65
N LYS A 177 8.57 19.75 -5.57
CA LYS A 177 9.65 18.75 -5.63
C LYS A 177 9.26 17.50 -6.39
N HIS A 178 8.09 16.95 -6.11
CA HIS A 178 7.59 15.74 -6.75
C HIS A 178 7.20 16.00 -8.21
N LEU A 179 6.60 17.16 -8.49
CA LEU A 179 6.30 17.59 -9.85
C LEU A 179 7.58 17.72 -10.68
N ALA A 180 8.62 18.34 -10.13
CA ALA A 180 9.92 18.46 -10.78
C ALA A 180 10.59 17.10 -11.03
N LEU A 181 10.49 16.17 -10.06
CA LEU A 181 10.97 14.79 -10.22
C LEU A 181 10.24 14.08 -11.38
N CYS A 182 8.92 14.22 -11.45
CA CYS A 182 8.13 13.63 -12.53
C CYS A 182 8.49 14.23 -13.89
N TYR A 183 8.66 15.56 -13.99
CA TYR A 183 9.12 16.21 -15.24
C TYR A 183 10.51 15.71 -15.67
N ARG A 184 11.43 15.56 -14.73
CA ARG A 184 12.75 14.97 -15.01
C ARG A 184 12.63 13.55 -15.55
N ALA A 185 11.73 12.72 -14.95
CA ALA A 185 11.53 11.34 -15.37
C ALA A 185 10.90 11.22 -16.78
N VAL A 186 10.16 12.24 -17.24
CA VAL A 186 9.64 12.33 -18.63
C VAL A 186 10.55 13.11 -19.57
N ASN A 187 11.80 13.40 -19.14
CA ASN A 187 12.82 14.15 -19.87
C ASN A 187 12.47 15.63 -20.19
N ASP A 188 11.52 16.22 -19.47
CA ASP A 188 11.25 17.66 -19.55
C ASP A 188 12.12 18.41 -18.52
N THR A 189 13.41 18.46 -18.82
CA THR A 189 14.45 19.01 -17.92
C THR A 189 14.20 20.48 -17.58
N GLU A 190 13.69 21.28 -18.53
CA GLU A 190 13.46 22.72 -18.30
C GLU A 190 12.32 22.94 -17.27
N LYS A 191 11.21 22.21 -17.38
CA LYS A 191 10.15 22.30 -16.40
C LYS A 191 10.58 21.74 -15.04
N ALA A 192 11.40 20.68 -15.02
CA ALA A 192 11.98 20.16 -13.77
C ALA A 192 12.81 21.24 -13.05
N ILE A 193 13.74 21.90 -13.76
CA ILE A 193 14.56 22.97 -13.22
C ILE A 193 13.69 24.13 -12.72
N ALA A 194 12.69 24.55 -13.51
CA ALA A 194 11.81 25.65 -13.14
C ALA A 194 11.07 25.37 -11.81
N ASN A 195 10.50 24.17 -11.64
CA ASN A 195 9.80 23.80 -10.41
C ASN A 195 10.74 23.62 -9.21
N TYR A 196 11.93 23.03 -9.40
CA TYR A 196 12.93 22.99 -8.35
C TYR A 196 13.41 24.37 -7.92
N LYS A 197 13.63 25.30 -8.86
CA LYS A 197 14.01 26.68 -8.54
C LYS A 197 12.89 27.41 -7.78
N ARG A 198 11.63 27.21 -8.14
CA ARG A 198 10.49 27.71 -7.35
C ARG A 198 10.50 27.14 -5.93
N ALA A 199 10.74 25.84 -5.76
CA ALA A 199 10.86 25.24 -4.44
C ALA A 199 12.07 25.82 -3.66
N GLU A 200 13.19 26.09 -4.34
CA GLU A 200 14.38 26.71 -3.75
C GLU A 200 14.11 28.13 -3.24
N THR A 201 13.30 28.94 -3.93
CA THR A 201 12.93 30.28 -3.42
C THR A 201 12.18 30.24 -2.09
N LEU A 202 11.48 29.14 -1.81
CA LEU A 202 10.76 28.90 -0.57
C LEU A 202 11.65 28.28 0.52
N GLN A 203 12.68 27.53 0.12
CA GLN A 203 13.65 26.87 1.00
C GLN A 203 15.09 27.02 0.46
N PRO A 204 15.72 28.21 0.59
CA PRO A 204 17.01 28.52 -0.06
C PRO A 204 18.18 27.63 0.38
N ASP A 205 18.17 27.17 1.63
CA ASP A 205 19.25 26.40 2.24
C ASP A 205 19.01 24.87 2.19
N ASN A 206 18.04 24.44 1.41
CA ASN A 206 17.74 23.02 1.26
C ASN A 206 18.74 22.33 0.33
N VAL A 207 19.69 21.62 0.93
CA VAL A 207 20.76 20.89 0.23
C VAL A 207 20.22 19.94 -0.84
N ALA A 208 19.12 19.23 -0.54
CA ALA A 208 18.53 18.28 -1.48
C ALA A 208 17.96 18.98 -2.73
N LEU A 209 17.36 20.17 -2.59
CA LEU A 209 16.87 20.97 -3.70
C LEU A 209 18.04 21.44 -4.58
N ALA A 210 19.07 22.02 -3.97
CA ALA A 210 20.25 22.48 -4.70
C ALA A 210 20.92 21.33 -5.47
N ASN A 211 21.03 20.16 -4.86
CA ASN A 211 21.56 18.96 -5.51
C ASN A 211 20.69 18.48 -6.68
N ASN A 212 19.36 18.50 -6.53
CA ASN A 212 18.46 18.11 -7.61
C ASN A 212 18.53 19.09 -8.79
N ILE A 213 18.63 20.39 -8.53
CA ILE A 213 18.85 21.42 -9.57
C ILE A 213 20.18 21.17 -10.29
N ALA A 214 21.25 20.93 -9.54
CA ALA A 214 22.56 20.66 -10.11
C ALA A 214 22.54 19.46 -11.07
N ASN A 215 21.91 18.36 -10.64
CA ASN A 215 21.77 17.17 -11.47
C ASN A 215 20.92 17.41 -12.73
N CYS A 216 19.80 18.13 -12.61
CA CYS A 216 18.98 18.48 -13.78
C CYS A 216 19.73 19.37 -14.76
N LEU A 217 20.52 20.35 -14.26
CA LEU A 217 21.34 21.21 -15.09
C LEU A 217 22.43 20.42 -15.81
N LEU A 218 23.08 19.48 -15.14
CA LEU A 218 24.08 18.59 -15.71
C LEU A 218 23.48 17.72 -16.82
N GLU A 219 22.31 17.10 -16.56
CA GLU A 219 21.58 16.31 -17.55
C GLU A 219 21.13 17.14 -18.76
N GLY A 220 20.78 18.41 -18.55
CA GLY A 220 20.42 19.36 -19.58
C GLY A 220 21.64 19.96 -20.30
N GLY A 221 22.88 19.54 -20.02
CA GLY A 221 24.12 20.03 -20.64
C GLY A 221 24.56 21.42 -20.17
N ARG A 222 23.91 22.00 -19.15
CA ARG A 222 24.26 23.35 -18.60
C ARG A 222 25.33 23.21 -17.52
N ILE A 223 26.53 22.74 -17.93
CA ILE A 223 27.57 22.24 -17.03
C ILE A 223 28.10 23.33 -16.09
N GLU A 224 28.30 24.55 -16.59
CA GLU A 224 28.80 25.67 -15.77
C GLU A 224 27.81 26.08 -14.66
N GLU A 225 26.50 26.03 -14.94
CA GLU A 225 25.48 26.32 -13.95
C GLU A 225 25.38 25.16 -12.95
N ALA A 226 25.45 23.90 -13.40
CA ALA A 226 25.48 22.73 -12.56
C ALA A 226 26.64 22.80 -11.56
N LEU A 227 27.85 23.20 -12.03
CA LEU A 227 29.02 23.35 -11.17
C LEU A 227 28.79 24.38 -10.05
N LYS A 228 28.15 25.52 -10.35
CA LYS A 228 27.81 26.52 -9.33
C LYS A 228 26.89 25.96 -8.25
N TYR A 229 25.89 25.15 -8.67
CA TYR A 229 25.00 24.51 -7.74
C TYR A 229 25.68 23.38 -6.93
N PHE A 230 26.60 22.63 -7.51
CA PHE A 230 27.36 21.65 -6.73
C PHE A 230 28.28 22.33 -5.69
N PHE A 231 28.87 23.48 -5.99
CA PHE A 231 29.58 24.29 -5.00
C PHE A 231 28.65 24.80 -3.88
N LYS A 232 27.43 25.23 -4.24
CA LYS A 232 26.41 25.59 -3.24
C LYS A 232 26.09 24.39 -2.32
N VAL A 233 25.92 23.20 -2.89
CA VAL A 233 25.70 21.96 -2.12
C VAL A 233 26.87 21.66 -1.21
N ASP A 234 28.10 21.76 -1.70
CA ASP A 234 29.31 21.53 -0.92
C ASP A 234 29.46 22.51 0.26
N TYR A 235 29.14 23.77 0.02
CA TYR A 235 29.11 24.78 1.08
C TYR A 235 28.07 24.49 2.14
N LEU A 236 26.84 24.18 1.76
CA LEU A 236 25.72 23.92 2.67
C LEU A 236 25.88 22.58 3.42
N ALA A 237 26.48 21.57 2.80
CA ALA A 237 26.68 20.23 3.38
C ALA A 237 27.97 20.09 4.20
N SER A 238 28.71 21.19 4.44
CA SER A 238 29.99 21.22 5.17
C SER A 238 31.04 20.25 4.59
N LYS A 239 31.27 20.31 3.28
CA LYS A 239 32.25 19.52 2.52
C LYS A 239 32.07 18.01 2.67
N GLY A 240 31.10 17.46 1.97
CA GLY A 240 30.84 16.02 1.96
C GLY A 240 31.51 15.33 0.76
N GLU A 241 32.03 14.11 0.94
CA GLU A 241 32.56 13.27 -0.16
C GLU A 241 31.60 13.14 -1.36
N ARG A 242 30.29 13.27 -1.11
CA ARG A 242 29.24 13.15 -2.14
C ARG A 242 29.26 14.27 -3.18
N THR A 243 29.84 15.43 -2.87
CA THR A 243 29.90 16.59 -3.76
C THR A 243 31.19 16.65 -4.55
N MET A 244 32.27 16.03 -4.06
CA MET A 244 33.60 16.08 -4.69
C MET A 244 33.56 15.50 -6.11
N ARG A 245 33.04 14.33 -6.32
CA ARG A 245 32.98 13.69 -7.65
C ARG A 245 32.18 14.47 -8.68
N PRO A 246 30.96 14.97 -8.42
CA PRO A 246 30.25 15.84 -9.33
C PRO A 246 31.00 17.13 -9.67
N ILE A 247 31.66 17.77 -8.70
CA ILE A 247 32.48 18.98 -8.94
C ILE A 247 33.66 18.64 -9.83
N ALA A 248 34.43 17.58 -9.52
CA ALA A 248 35.55 17.13 -10.33
C ALA A 248 35.10 16.83 -11.76
N TRP A 249 34.01 16.12 -11.95
CA TRP A 249 33.48 15.77 -13.25
C TRP A 249 33.03 17.02 -14.06
N CYS A 250 32.27 17.92 -13.47
CA CYS A 250 31.88 19.17 -14.13
C CYS A 250 33.09 20.01 -14.47
N SER A 251 34.09 20.11 -13.59
CA SER A 251 35.33 20.83 -13.82
C SER A 251 36.13 20.24 -15.01
N PHE A 252 36.19 18.93 -15.12
CA PHE A 252 36.77 18.24 -16.27
C PHE A 252 36.05 18.58 -17.59
N LEU A 253 34.70 18.52 -17.57
CA LEU A 253 33.90 18.79 -18.78
C LEU A 253 34.05 20.22 -19.31
N ILE A 254 34.30 21.21 -18.44
CA ILE A 254 34.54 22.61 -18.84
C ILE A 254 36.01 22.89 -19.14
N GLY A 255 36.90 21.88 -19.06
CA GLY A 255 38.33 22.02 -19.35
C GLY A 255 39.19 22.56 -18.20
N ASN A 256 38.61 22.70 -16.98
CA ASN A 256 39.38 23.10 -15.81
C ASN A 256 40.01 21.88 -15.13
N TYR A 257 41.08 21.36 -15.73
CA TYR A 257 41.71 20.12 -15.30
C TYR A 257 42.41 20.23 -13.93
N SER A 258 42.95 21.39 -13.59
CA SER A 258 43.58 21.63 -12.29
C SER A 258 42.55 21.42 -11.17
N GLN A 259 41.41 22.11 -11.26
CA GLN A 259 40.33 21.98 -10.28
C GLN A 259 39.74 20.58 -10.26
N SER A 260 39.65 19.90 -11.41
CA SER A 260 39.18 18.51 -11.48
C SER A 260 40.08 17.57 -10.67
N VAL A 261 41.40 17.73 -10.75
CA VAL A 261 42.37 16.93 -9.99
C VAL A 261 42.27 17.21 -8.49
N ASP A 262 42.07 18.49 -8.10
CA ASP A 262 41.97 18.88 -6.69
C ASP A 262 40.76 18.27 -5.99
N TYR A 263 39.69 17.97 -6.73
CA TYR A 263 38.44 17.41 -6.21
C TYR A 263 38.29 15.90 -6.44
N TYR A 264 39.20 15.24 -7.19
CA TYR A 264 39.15 13.80 -7.46
C TYR A 264 39.90 12.99 -6.42
#